data_d1e81d18a59c43b1e22cb912c985a482
#
_entry.id   d1e81d18a59c43b1e22cb912c985a482
#
_cell.length_a   1.000
_cell.length_b   1.000
_cell.length_c   1.000
_cell.angle_alpha   90.00
_cell.angle_beta   90.00
_cell.angle_gamma   90.00
#
_symmetry.space_group_name_H-M   'P 1'
#
loop_
_entity.id
_entity.type
_entity.pdbx_description
1 polymer ?
#
loop_
_entity_poly.entity_id
_entity_poly.type
_entity_poly.pdbx_seq_one_letter_code
_entity_poly.pdbx_strand_id
1 'polypeptide(L)'
;MSRIAFFSIPAHGHTNPTVEVVRTLAARGHRVRYYSFEEFRARLEDAGAEFVPCDSYLPPAPRDVERRIGRDFASLIGMVVDVTAAMEEQVLGELAAFRPHCIVADSLCIWGKLYAERLGIPLVCSTTTFAFDQVTARGMRPRPGELLRTLAGVPRIGKKMALLRAHGYRAEKLTDLIQNDSSTDTIVYTSRAFQPGGERFGERVAFVGPVLPELPAPAERGNRPLIYVSLGTVMNRNARFYRNCAEALGGGPWDVLMSVGSGEQAAALGALSPNVRAEARVDQLRVLQAAHLFVTHCGMNSVSESIWQGVPMVLSPQQSEERMVARRAAELGAGLLLKRSGPAAIRAAVEEVLSRRADYCRAIEPLAAGFRAAGGALRAAEHIEGVIARRSGVARPHLP
;
A
#
# COMPACT_ATOMS: atom_id res chain seq x y z
N MET A 1 5.33 2.40 28.91
CA MET A 1 3.95 2.39 28.39
C MET A 1 3.63 3.74 27.76
N SER A 2 3.33 3.78 26.45
CA SER A 2 3.00 5.02 25.73
C SER A 2 1.61 4.92 25.10
N ARG A 3 1.01 6.09 24.83
CA ARG A 3 -0.23 6.20 24.05
C ARG A 3 0.12 6.61 22.63
N ILE A 4 -0.38 5.88 21.65
CA ILE A 4 -0.06 6.07 20.23
C ILE A 4 -1.38 6.14 19.46
N ALA A 5 -1.56 7.17 18.64
CA ALA A 5 -2.72 7.30 17.78
C ALA A 5 -2.33 6.97 16.33
N PHE A 6 -3.05 6.03 15.70
CA PHE A 6 -2.89 5.68 14.29
C PHE A 6 -4.00 6.29 13.46
N PHE A 7 -3.66 6.69 12.24
CA PHE A 7 -4.59 7.19 11.24
C PHE A 7 -4.33 6.53 9.89
N SER A 8 -5.36 5.99 9.26
CA SER A 8 -5.28 5.39 7.92
C SER A 8 -6.46 5.78 7.05
N ILE A 9 -6.25 5.75 5.74
CA ILE A 9 -7.32 5.88 4.75
C ILE A 9 -8.07 4.54 4.60
N PRO A 10 -9.32 4.53 4.08
CA PRO A 10 -10.12 3.31 3.88
C PRO A 10 -9.63 2.48 2.69
N ALA A 11 -8.43 1.94 2.81
CA ALA A 11 -7.83 1.11 1.77
C ALA A 11 -7.03 -0.05 2.37
N HIS A 12 -7.32 -1.27 1.94
CA HIS A 12 -6.63 -2.48 2.42
C HIS A 12 -5.11 -2.39 2.28
N GLY A 13 -4.63 -1.84 1.16
CA GLY A 13 -3.19 -1.66 0.92
C GLY A 13 -2.49 -0.74 1.93
N HIS A 14 -3.24 0.15 2.58
CA HIS A 14 -2.74 1.12 3.55
C HIS A 14 -2.91 0.63 5.00
N THR A 15 -3.98 -0.08 5.30
CA THR A 15 -4.24 -0.58 6.65
C THR A 15 -3.52 -1.90 6.94
N ASN A 16 -3.49 -2.85 6.00
CA ASN A 16 -2.93 -4.18 6.23
C ASN A 16 -1.49 -4.19 6.77
N PRO A 17 -0.54 -3.40 6.21
CA PRO A 17 0.83 -3.38 6.71
C PRO A 17 0.98 -2.90 8.16
N THR A 18 -0.02 -2.15 8.67
CA THR A 18 0.04 -1.59 10.03
C THR A 18 -0.48 -2.55 11.09
N VAL A 19 -1.26 -3.58 10.72
CA VAL A 19 -1.94 -4.47 11.68
C VAL A 19 -0.94 -5.17 12.62
N GLU A 20 0.10 -5.77 12.07
CA GLU A 20 1.11 -6.46 12.87
C GLU A 20 2.02 -5.46 13.64
N VAL A 21 2.15 -4.23 13.17
CA VAL A 21 2.82 -3.15 13.91
C VAL A 21 2.01 -2.79 15.15
N VAL A 22 0.69 -2.65 15.00
CA VAL A 22 -0.24 -2.41 16.12
C VAL A 22 -0.19 -3.57 17.11
N ARG A 23 -0.26 -4.83 16.65
CA ARG A 23 -0.16 -6.02 17.48
C ARG A 23 1.14 -6.03 18.26
N THR A 24 2.26 -5.71 17.62
CA THR A 24 3.58 -5.64 18.26
C THR A 24 3.63 -4.56 19.35
N LEU A 25 3.09 -3.37 19.08
CA LEU A 25 3.05 -2.27 20.06
C LEU A 25 2.14 -2.60 21.24
N ALA A 26 0.97 -3.20 20.99
CA ALA A 26 0.06 -3.64 22.05
C ALA A 26 0.70 -4.73 22.93
N ALA A 27 1.37 -5.72 22.34
CA ALA A 27 2.10 -6.76 23.07
C ALA A 27 3.25 -6.20 23.91
N ARG A 28 3.85 -5.07 23.51
CA ARG A 28 4.86 -4.33 24.29
C ARG A 28 4.25 -3.42 25.37
N GLY A 29 2.95 -3.48 25.60
CA GLY A 29 2.22 -2.74 26.62
C GLY A 29 1.92 -1.28 26.26
N HIS A 30 2.01 -0.89 24.98
CA HIS A 30 1.54 0.41 24.54
C HIS A 30 0.03 0.41 24.37
N ARG A 31 -0.60 1.56 24.60
CA ARG A 31 -2.02 1.76 24.34
C ARG A 31 -2.17 2.38 22.96
N VAL A 32 -2.73 1.64 22.02
CA VAL A 32 -2.90 2.06 20.63
C VAL A 32 -4.36 2.41 20.38
N ARG A 33 -4.63 3.63 19.92
CA ARG A 33 -5.92 4.06 19.40
C ARG A 33 -5.83 4.20 17.89
N TYR A 34 -6.76 3.59 17.15
CA TYR A 34 -6.71 3.56 15.70
C TYR A 34 -7.94 4.20 15.07
N TYR A 35 -7.74 5.34 14.42
CA TYR A 35 -8.74 6.07 13.65
C TYR A 35 -8.81 5.50 12.24
N SER A 36 -9.88 4.78 11.92
CA SER A 36 -10.07 4.10 10.64
C SER A 36 -11.56 3.93 10.32
N PHE A 37 -11.89 3.05 9.38
CA PHE A 37 -13.23 2.84 8.85
C PHE A 37 -13.76 1.47 9.27
N GLU A 38 -15.09 1.36 9.37
CA GLU A 38 -15.77 0.22 9.98
C GLU A 38 -15.34 -1.15 9.41
N GLU A 39 -15.04 -1.22 8.12
CA GLU A 39 -14.59 -2.45 7.47
C GLU A 39 -13.31 -3.05 8.06
N PHE A 40 -12.50 -2.25 8.79
CA PHE A 40 -11.24 -2.68 9.40
C PHE A 40 -11.36 -2.97 10.90
N ARG A 41 -12.50 -2.67 11.54
CA ARG A 41 -12.70 -2.77 12.99
C ARG A 41 -12.21 -4.11 13.56
N ALA A 42 -12.81 -5.21 13.11
CA ALA A 42 -12.53 -6.52 13.68
C ALA A 42 -11.04 -6.87 13.66
N ARG A 43 -10.36 -6.54 12.56
CA ARG A 43 -8.92 -6.82 12.38
C ARG A 43 -8.04 -5.96 13.29
N LEU A 44 -8.41 -4.69 13.49
CA LEU A 44 -7.64 -3.75 14.29
C LEU A 44 -7.86 -3.99 15.80
N GLU A 45 -9.09 -4.33 16.21
CA GLU A 45 -9.40 -4.72 17.59
C GLU A 45 -8.71 -6.06 17.95
N ASP A 46 -8.70 -7.04 17.03
CA ASP A 46 -7.94 -8.29 17.20
C ASP A 46 -6.43 -8.05 17.35
N ALA A 47 -5.89 -7.02 16.71
CA ALA A 47 -4.51 -6.59 16.90
C ALA A 47 -4.27 -5.84 18.21
N GLY A 48 -5.29 -5.58 19.03
CA GLY A 48 -5.20 -4.92 20.31
C GLY A 48 -5.35 -3.39 20.28
N ALA A 49 -5.87 -2.82 19.19
CA ALA A 49 -6.18 -1.38 19.11
C ALA A 49 -7.54 -1.04 19.74
N GLU A 50 -7.61 0.14 20.34
CA GLU A 50 -8.87 0.84 20.59
C GLU A 50 -9.33 1.47 19.26
N PHE A 51 -10.35 0.88 18.63
CA PHE A 51 -10.82 1.33 17.33
C PHE A 51 -11.73 2.55 17.44
N VAL A 52 -11.53 3.55 16.56
CA VAL A 52 -12.38 4.75 16.42
C VAL A 52 -12.92 4.83 14.99
N PRO A 53 -14.26 4.74 14.80
CA PRO A 53 -14.87 4.72 13.47
C PRO A 53 -14.95 6.12 12.85
N CYS A 54 -14.09 6.41 11.89
CA CYS A 54 -14.12 7.69 11.16
C CYS A 54 -15.39 7.85 10.29
N ASP A 55 -16.05 6.75 9.92
CA ASP A 55 -17.32 6.79 9.17
C ASP A 55 -18.38 7.63 9.87
N SER A 56 -18.40 7.61 11.20
CA SER A 56 -19.38 8.35 12.00
C SER A 56 -19.17 9.87 11.98
N TYR A 57 -18.00 10.33 11.57
CA TYR A 57 -17.63 11.75 11.52
C TYR A 57 -17.79 12.35 10.12
N LEU A 58 -18.04 11.53 9.13
CA LEU A 58 -18.09 11.94 7.74
C LEU A 58 -19.51 11.84 7.18
N PRO A 59 -19.89 12.76 6.29
CA PRO A 59 -21.11 12.57 5.51
C PRO A 59 -20.98 11.32 4.64
N PRO A 60 -22.11 10.68 4.25
CA PRO A 60 -22.08 9.53 3.37
C PRO A 60 -21.24 9.80 2.12
N ALA A 61 -20.30 8.90 1.81
CA ALA A 61 -19.46 9.06 0.66
C ALA A 61 -20.27 9.07 -0.65
N PRO A 62 -19.99 9.97 -1.61
CA PRO A 62 -20.63 9.94 -2.91
C PRO A 62 -20.42 8.59 -3.60
N ARG A 63 -21.45 8.06 -4.27
CA ARG A 63 -21.40 6.74 -4.95
C ARG A 63 -20.27 6.61 -5.99
N ASP A 64 -19.72 7.72 -6.46
CA ASP A 64 -18.67 7.78 -7.46
C ASP A 64 -17.29 8.18 -6.90
N VAL A 65 -17.10 8.17 -5.57
CA VAL A 65 -15.88 8.62 -4.89
C VAL A 65 -14.64 7.87 -5.38
N GLU A 66 -14.69 6.54 -5.43
CA GLU A 66 -13.59 5.70 -5.94
C GLU A 66 -13.20 6.06 -7.38
N ARG A 67 -14.20 6.33 -8.21
CA ARG A 67 -14.02 6.70 -9.62
C ARG A 67 -13.39 8.08 -9.77
N ARG A 68 -13.67 9.01 -8.86
CA ARG A 68 -13.09 10.36 -8.85
C ARG A 68 -11.64 10.33 -8.38
N ILE A 69 -11.36 9.63 -7.28
CA ILE A 69 -10.02 9.52 -6.70
C ILE A 69 -9.05 8.90 -7.70
N GLY A 70 -9.42 7.82 -8.38
CA GLY A 70 -8.56 7.14 -9.36
C GLY A 70 -8.31 7.90 -10.67
N ARG A 71 -9.04 9.00 -10.93
CA ARG A 71 -8.96 9.75 -12.19
C ARG A 71 -8.21 11.06 -12.11
N ASP A 72 -8.22 11.71 -10.95
CA ASP A 72 -7.82 13.10 -10.82
C ASP A 72 -7.22 13.39 -9.44
N PHE A 73 -5.94 13.73 -9.45
CA PHE A 73 -5.19 14.08 -8.25
C PHE A 73 -5.79 15.27 -7.48
N ALA A 74 -6.36 16.25 -8.20
CA ALA A 74 -7.02 17.39 -7.56
C ALA A 74 -8.28 16.98 -6.80
N SER A 75 -9.01 15.96 -7.29
CA SER A 75 -10.16 15.40 -6.60
C SER A 75 -9.76 14.64 -5.33
N LEU A 76 -8.64 13.92 -5.35
CA LEU A 76 -8.06 13.28 -4.16
C LEU A 76 -7.72 14.32 -3.10
N ILE A 77 -6.97 15.35 -3.46
CA ILE A 77 -6.60 16.43 -2.53
C ILE A 77 -7.84 17.16 -2.00
N GLY A 78 -8.80 17.44 -2.88
CA GLY A 78 -10.06 18.06 -2.47
C GLY A 78 -10.78 17.26 -1.39
N MET A 79 -10.91 15.96 -1.59
CA MET A 79 -11.54 15.05 -0.64
C MET A 79 -10.78 14.98 0.69
N VAL A 80 -9.46 14.85 0.63
CA VAL A 80 -8.62 14.79 1.85
C VAL A 80 -8.77 16.04 2.70
N VAL A 81 -8.81 17.22 2.07
CA VAL A 81 -9.03 18.49 2.79
C VAL A 81 -10.44 18.56 3.38
N ASP A 82 -11.45 18.10 2.64
CA ASP A 82 -12.83 18.08 3.14
C ASP A 82 -12.99 17.13 4.33
N VAL A 83 -12.38 15.95 4.26
CA VAL A 83 -12.30 14.98 5.37
C VAL A 83 -11.60 15.60 6.57
N THR A 84 -10.47 16.27 6.37
CA THR A 84 -9.74 16.96 7.45
C THR A 84 -10.64 17.96 8.18
N ALA A 85 -11.31 18.84 7.43
CA ALA A 85 -12.17 19.86 8.01
C ALA A 85 -13.41 19.26 8.71
N ALA A 86 -14.00 18.22 8.13
CA ALA A 86 -15.21 17.60 8.69
C ALA A 86 -14.96 16.87 10.02
N MET A 87 -13.75 16.28 10.18
CA MET A 87 -13.41 15.51 11.38
C MET A 87 -12.68 16.33 12.45
N GLU A 88 -12.31 17.58 12.15
CA GLU A 88 -11.34 18.37 12.93
C GLU A 88 -11.76 18.50 14.39
N GLU A 89 -12.94 19.04 14.65
CA GLU A 89 -13.40 19.36 16.01
C GLU A 89 -13.47 18.10 16.88
N GLN A 90 -14.10 17.05 16.36
CA GLN A 90 -14.27 15.80 17.08
C GLN A 90 -12.93 15.13 17.37
N VAL A 91 -12.10 14.96 16.37
CA VAL A 91 -10.83 14.24 16.50
C VAL A 91 -9.83 15.02 17.37
N LEU A 92 -9.76 16.35 17.23
CA LEU A 92 -8.88 17.15 18.10
C LEU A 92 -9.30 17.05 19.56
N GLY A 93 -10.61 17.06 19.86
CA GLY A 93 -11.13 16.86 21.21
C GLY A 93 -10.75 15.49 21.78
N GLU A 94 -10.90 14.43 20.99
CA GLU A 94 -10.52 13.06 21.38
C GLU A 94 -9.02 12.90 21.57
N LEU A 95 -8.19 13.49 20.70
CA LEU A 95 -6.74 13.49 20.84
C LEU A 95 -6.29 14.27 22.07
N ALA A 96 -6.92 15.40 22.38
CA ALA A 96 -6.64 16.17 23.60
C ALA A 96 -6.96 15.37 24.86
N ALA A 97 -8.04 14.56 24.87
CA ALA A 97 -8.40 13.67 25.95
C ALA A 97 -7.47 12.45 26.04
N PHE A 98 -7.13 11.82 24.92
CA PHE A 98 -6.27 10.65 24.84
C PHE A 98 -4.81 10.99 25.14
N ARG A 99 -4.34 12.20 24.79
CA ARG A 99 -2.97 12.69 24.97
C ARG A 99 -1.93 11.72 24.39
N PRO A 100 -1.93 11.43 23.09
CA PRO A 100 -0.95 10.53 22.51
C PRO A 100 0.46 11.11 22.59
N HIS A 101 1.45 10.24 22.82
CA HIS A 101 2.87 10.58 22.79
C HIS A 101 3.42 10.63 21.35
N CYS A 102 2.72 9.99 20.41
CA CYS A 102 3.05 9.97 19.00
C CYS A 102 1.78 9.73 18.17
N ILE A 103 1.72 10.36 17.00
CA ILE A 103 0.76 10.05 15.94
C ILE A 103 1.50 9.29 14.84
N VAL A 104 0.93 8.17 14.40
CA VAL A 104 1.35 7.43 13.21
C VAL A 104 0.29 7.64 12.15
N ALA A 105 0.62 8.30 11.06
CA ALA A 105 -0.33 8.60 9.99
C ALA A 105 0.12 8.01 8.65
N ASP A 106 -0.79 7.36 7.95
CA ASP A 106 -0.56 6.93 6.57
C ASP A 106 -0.20 8.14 5.69
N SER A 107 0.66 7.94 4.72
CA SER A 107 1.19 9.01 3.85
C SER A 107 0.11 9.76 3.06
N LEU A 108 -1.03 9.13 2.78
CA LEU A 108 -2.19 9.76 2.16
C LEU A 108 -3.22 10.26 3.19
N CYS A 109 -3.07 9.88 4.46
CA CYS A 109 -3.92 10.32 5.55
C CYS A 109 -3.46 11.68 6.08
N ILE A 110 -3.61 12.72 5.26
CA ILE A 110 -3.08 14.08 5.52
C ILE A 110 -3.65 14.66 6.81
N TRP A 111 -4.89 14.35 7.19
CA TRP A 111 -5.50 14.81 8.42
C TRP A 111 -4.74 14.38 9.68
N GLY A 112 -4.22 13.15 9.73
CA GLY A 112 -3.38 12.72 10.86
C GLY A 112 -2.10 13.54 11.00
N LYS A 113 -1.46 13.92 9.88
CA LYS A 113 -0.30 14.80 9.84
C LYS A 113 -0.65 16.21 10.34
N LEU A 114 -1.74 16.77 9.83
CA LEU A 114 -2.18 18.12 10.18
C LEU A 114 -2.58 18.22 11.66
N TYR A 115 -3.28 17.22 12.20
CA TYR A 115 -3.62 17.17 13.62
C TYR A 115 -2.39 17.02 14.52
N ALA A 116 -1.40 16.23 14.08
CA ALA A 116 -0.13 16.12 14.80
C ALA A 116 0.59 17.47 14.87
N GLU A 117 0.65 18.20 13.75
CA GLU A 117 1.25 19.55 13.69
C GLU A 117 0.51 20.52 14.61
N ARG A 118 -0.82 20.56 14.54
CA ARG A 118 -1.65 21.48 15.33
C ARG A 118 -1.52 21.26 16.84
N LEU A 119 -1.38 20.01 17.27
CA LEU A 119 -1.24 19.65 18.68
C LEU A 119 0.22 19.58 19.14
N GLY A 120 1.18 19.80 18.27
CA GLY A 120 2.61 19.69 18.58
C GLY A 120 3.04 18.27 18.98
N ILE A 121 2.32 17.24 18.51
CA ILE A 121 2.57 15.84 18.81
C ILE A 121 3.58 15.28 17.79
N PRO A 122 4.58 14.46 18.22
CA PRO A 122 5.48 13.79 17.30
C PRO A 122 4.73 12.96 16.26
N LEU A 123 5.14 13.07 15.00
CA LEU A 123 4.57 12.34 13.87
C LEU A 123 5.54 11.29 13.35
N VAL A 124 5.02 10.10 13.07
CA VAL A 124 5.64 9.09 12.21
C VAL A 124 4.76 8.89 10.99
N CYS A 125 5.31 9.10 9.81
CA CYS A 125 4.62 8.81 8.58
C CYS A 125 4.69 7.30 8.25
N SER A 126 3.56 6.69 7.94
CA SER A 126 3.43 5.28 7.54
C SER A 126 3.26 5.22 6.02
N THR A 127 4.29 4.78 5.30
CA THR A 127 4.33 4.80 3.84
C THR A 127 4.26 3.40 3.27
N THR A 128 3.15 3.09 2.63
CA THR A 128 2.85 1.76 2.07
C THR A 128 3.29 1.57 0.61
N THR A 129 3.93 2.58 0.06
CA THR A 129 4.58 2.59 -1.25
C THR A 129 6.05 2.99 -1.08
N PHE A 130 6.67 3.61 -2.08
CA PHE A 130 8.01 4.16 -1.94
C PHE A 130 8.02 5.42 -1.08
N ALA A 131 9.11 5.63 -0.34
CA ALA A 131 9.38 6.93 0.27
C ALA A 131 9.44 8.00 -0.82
N PHE A 132 8.73 9.11 -0.58
CA PHE A 132 8.46 10.12 -1.59
C PHE A 132 9.29 11.37 -1.33
N ASP A 133 10.42 11.49 -2.05
CA ASP A 133 11.23 12.69 -2.11
C ASP A 133 11.10 13.40 -3.47
N GLN A 134 11.77 14.53 -3.65
CA GLN A 134 11.76 15.27 -4.92
C GLN A 134 12.31 14.44 -6.09
N VAL A 135 13.24 13.51 -5.86
CA VAL A 135 13.81 12.67 -6.89
C VAL A 135 12.82 11.59 -7.30
N THR A 136 12.19 10.95 -6.34
CA THR A 136 11.12 9.98 -6.57
C THR A 136 9.94 10.63 -7.30
N ALA A 137 9.57 11.87 -6.91
CA ALA A 137 8.53 12.65 -7.58
C ALA A 137 8.85 12.90 -9.07
N ARG A 138 10.10 13.23 -9.41
CA ARG A 138 10.55 13.41 -10.81
C ARG A 138 10.50 12.10 -11.61
N GLY A 139 10.63 10.96 -10.97
CA GLY A 139 10.46 9.63 -11.57
C GLY A 139 9.01 9.30 -11.97
N MET A 140 8.04 9.93 -11.33
CA MET A 140 6.62 9.83 -11.68
C MET A 140 6.36 10.64 -12.95
N ARG A 141 6.37 9.96 -14.10
CA ARG A 141 6.01 10.60 -15.38
C ARG A 141 4.51 10.44 -15.62
N PRO A 142 3.68 11.49 -15.40
CA PRO A 142 2.26 11.43 -15.70
C PRO A 142 2.04 11.27 -17.19
N ARG A 143 0.98 10.58 -17.59
CA ARG A 143 0.55 10.57 -19.00
C ARG A 143 0.07 11.96 -19.40
N PRO A 144 0.14 12.35 -20.68
CA PRO A 144 -0.30 13.67 -21.12
C PRO A 144 -1.71 14.04 -20.64
N GLY A 145 -2.64 13.08 -20.67
CA GLY A 145 -4.00 13.30 -20.18
C GLY A 145 -4.11 13.43 -18.64
N GLU A 146 -3.21 12.84 -17.87
CA GLU A 146 -3.11 13.02 -16.42
C GLU A 146 -2.57 14.41 -16.09
N LEU A 147 -1.55 14.87 -16.86
CA LEU A 147 -0.96 16.19 -16.72
C LEU A 147 -2.00 17.30 -17.00
N LEU A 148 -2.75 17.18 -18.10
CA LEU A 148 -3.81 18.13 -18.45
C LEU A 148 -4.89 18.22 -17.36
N ARG A 149 -5.32 17.07 -16.80
CA ARG A 149 -6.31 17.05 -15.71
C ARG A 149 -5.75 17.68 -14.44
N THR A 150 -4.50 17.42 -14.10
CA THR A 150 -3.84 18.02 -12.93
C THR A 150 -3.76 19.54 -13.10
N LEU A 151 -3.36 20.04 -14.27
CA LEU A 151 -3.33 21.48 -14.56
C LEU A 151 -4.73 22.11 -14.47
N ALA A 152 -5.76 21.47 -15.02
CA ALA A 152 -7.15 21.93 -14.89
C ALA A 152 -7.66 21.91 -13.44
N GLY A 153 -7.08 21.09 -12.58
CA GLY A 153 -7.41 21.00 -11.15
C GLY A 153 -6.75 22.06 -10.26
N VAL A 154 -5.69 22.73 -10.73
CA VAL A 154 -4.90 23.71 -9.92
C VAL A 154 -5.77 24.75 -9.21
N PRO A 155 -6.78 25.38 -9.84
CA PRO A 155 -7.61 26.37 -9.13
C PRO A 155 -8.42 25.76 -7.98
N ARG A 156 -8.86 24.50 -8.10
CA ARG A 156 -9.57 23.78 -7.03
C ARG A 156 -8.63 23.46 -5.88
N ILE A 157 -7.42 23.00 -6.18
CA ILE A 157 -6.37 22.77 -5.17
C ILE A 157 -6.09 24.06 -4.41
N GLY A 158 -5.92 25.18 -5.11
CA GLY A 158 -5.69 26.49 -4.49
C GLY A 158 -6.77 26.88 -3.48
N LYS A 159 -8.05 26.68 -3.83
CA LYS A 159 -9.19 26.92 -2.92
C LYS A 159 -9.14 26.01 -1.68
N LYS A 160 -8.80 24.74 -1.86
CA LYS A 160 -8.70 23.77 -0.75
C LYS A 160 -7.51 24.07 0.17
N MET A 161 -6.37 24.50 -0.38
CA MET A 161 -5.24 24.98 0.41
C MET A 161 -5.58 26.25 1.21
N ALA A 162 -6.37 27.16 0.62
CA ALA A 162 -6.87 28.33 1.34
C ALA A 162 -7.79 27.95 2.52
N LEU A 163 -8.62 26.91 2.36
CA LEU A 163 -9.45 26.38 3.44
C LEU A 163 -8.59 25.85 4.59
N LEU A 164 -7.56 25.06 4.32
CA LEU A 164 -6.65 24.57 5.37
C LEU A 164 -5.98 25.73 6.13
N ARG A 165 -5.52 26.76 5.41
CA ARG A 165 -4.96 27.96 6.06
C ARG A 165 -5.97 28.70 6.93
N ALA A 166 -7.25 28.80 6.49
CA ALA A 166 -8.33 29.38 7.29
C ALA A 166 -8.59 28.59 8.58
N HIS A 167 -8.36 27.28 8.57
CA HIS A 167 -8.37 26.41 9.76
C HIS A 167 -7.08 26.46 10.59
N GLY A 168 -6.10 27.32 10.22
CA GLY A 168 -4.86 27.54 10.97
C GLY A 168 -3.74 26.52 10.68
N TYR A 169 -3.84 25.71 9.61
CA TYR A 169 -2.78 24.79 9.21
C TYR A 169 -1.71 25.48 8.34
N ARG A 170 -0.45 25.11 8.55
CA ARG A 170 0.71 25.64 7.80
C ARG A 170 0.91 24.89 6.48
N ALA A 171 -0.05 25.00 5.57
CA ALA A 171 -0.01 24.35 4.26
C ALA A 171 0.23 25.42 3.18
N GLU A 172 1.49 25.70 2.85
CA GLU A 172 1.84 26.67 1.80
C GLU A 172 1.78 26.01 0.42
N LYS A 173 2.34 24.84 0.29
CA LYS A 173 2.42 24.08 -0.97
C LYS A 173 1.78 22.71 -0.81
N LEU A 174 1.27 22.18 -1.91
CA LEU A 174 0.73 20.82 -1.96
C LEU A 174 1.78 19.77 -1.57
N THR A 175 3.03 19.99 -1.94
CA THR A 175 4.16 19.14 -1.55
C THR A 175 4.30 19.00 -0.05
N ASP A 176 4.00 20.04 0.72
CA ASP A 176 4.12 20.04 2.20
C ASP A 176 3.14 19.02 2.84
N LEU A 177 2.04 18.71 2.14
CA LEU A 177 1.05 17.74 2.60
C LEU A 177 1.47 16.29 2.35
N ILE A 178 2.08 16.02 1.19
CA ILE A 178 2.30 14.64 0.70
C ILE A 178 3.78 14.21 0.78
N GLN A 179 4.71 15.15 0.94
CA GLN A 179 6.14 14.84 0.92
C GLN A 179 6.60 14.26 2.25
N ASN A 180 7.28 13.12 2.17
CA ASN A 180 7.98 12.48 3.27
C ASN A 180 9.46 12.51 2.95
N ASP A 181 10.10 13.60 3.27
CA ASP A 181 11.54 13.78 3.06
C ASP A 181 12.35 13.28 4.28
N SER A 182 13.67 13.50 4.21
CA SER A 182 14.61 13.11 5.26
C SER A 182 14.37 13.85 6.61
N SER A 183 13.49 14.86 6.66
CA SER A 183 13.15 15.58 7.89
C SER A 183 11.99 14.93 8.66
N THR A 184 11.21 14.06 8.00
CA THR A 184 10.05 13.39 8.58
C THR A 184 10.43 11.99 9.06
N ASP A 185 10.11 11.65 10.31
CA ASP A 185 10.24 10.28 10.80
C ASP A 185 9.25 9.40 10.04
N THR A 186 9.76 8.41 9.31
CA THR A 186 8.95 7.63 8.33
C THR A 186 9.23 6.14 8.45
N ILE A 187 8.16 5.35 8.38
CA ILE A 187 8.21 3.88 8.20
C ILE A 187 7.86 3.59 6.75
N VAL A 188 8.68 2.80 6.05
CA VAL A 188 8.46 2.38 4.68
C VAL A 188 8.41 0.85 4.63
N TYR A 189 7.28 0.30 4.17
CA TYR A 189 7.04 -1.15 4.14
C TYR A 189 7.70 -1.84 2.93
N THR A 190 8.94 -1.48 2.69
CA THR A 190 9.82 -2.15 1.72
C THR A 190 11.25 -2.14 2.22
N SER A 191 12.19 -2.81 1.53
CA SER A 191 13.60 -2.74 1.89
C SER A 191 14.27 -1.53 1.26
N ARG A 192 15.38 -1.08 1.88
CA ARG A 192 16.21 0.00 1.35
C ARG A 192 16.74 -0.32 -0.06
N ALA A 193 17.05 -1.59 -0.34
CA ALA A 193 17.52 -2.04 -1.65
C ALA A 193 16.43 -2.02 -2.72
N PHE A 194 15.16 -2.26 -2.35
CA PHE A 194 14.04 -2.19 -3.29
C PHE A 194 13.60 -0.74 -3.55
N GLN A 195 13.77 0.17 -2.59
CA GLN A 195 13.50 1.60 -2.76
C GLN A 195 14.43 2.20 -3.84
N PRO A 196 13.89 2.87 -4.88
CA PRO A 196 14.75 3.63 -5.81
C PRO A 196 15.54 4.71 -5.07
N GLY A 197 16.90 4.62 -5.15
CA GLY A 197 17.81 5.53 -4.44
C GLY A 197 17.66 5.48 -2.92
N GLY A 198 17.43 4.30 -2.36
CA GLY A 198 17.22 4.09 -0.92
C GLY A 198 18.40 4.58 -0.06
N GLU A 199 19.60 4.65 -0.63
CA GLU A 199 20.82 5.18 0.01
C GLU A 199 20.74 6.67 0.36
N ARG A 200 19.88 7.44 -0.30
CA ARG A 200 19.72 8.89 -0.05
C ARG A 200 18.95 9.19 1.25
N PHE A 201 18.20 8.21 1.76
CA PHE A 201 17.37 8.40 2.96
C PHE A 201 18.18 8.16 4.23
N GLY A 202 18.16 9.13 5.14
CA GLY A 202 18.85 9.07 6.44
C GLY A 202 18.13 8.16 7.46
N GLU A 203 18.59 8.24 8.70
CA GLU A 203 18.10 7.37 9.81
C GLU A 203 16.65 7.61 10.21
N ARG A 204 16.09 8.76 9.87
CA ARG A 204 14.66 9.05 10.12
C ARG A 204 13.72 8.23 9.27
N VAL A 205 14.22 7.61 8.19
CA VAL A 205 13.44 6.75 7.31
C VAL A 205 13.79 5.29 7.58
N ALA A 206 12.91 4.59 8.27
CA ALA A 206 13.04 3.17 8.58
C ALA A 206 12.43 2.33 7.46
N PHE A 207 13.27 1.66 6.68
CA PHE A 207 12.85 0.64 5.73
C PHE A 207 12.69 -0.67 6.48
N VAL A 208 11.44 -1.10 6.69
CA VAL A 208 11.11 -2.23 7.56
C VAL A 208 10.78 -3.52 6.79
N GLY A 209 10.76 -3.47 5.46
CA GLY A 209 10.30 -4.59 4.65
C GLY A 209 8.76 -4.74 4.68
N PRO A 210 8.21 -5.66 3.91
CA PRO A 210 6.80 -5.99 3.99
C PRO A 210 6.48 -6.60 5.35
N VAL A 211 5.37 -6.16 5.94
CA VAL A 211 4.86 -6.69 7.21
C VAL A 211 3.74 -7.66 6.88
N LEU A 212 4.03 -8.93 7.00
CA LEU A 212 3.13 -10.03 6.63
C LEU A 212 2.82 -10.89 7.85
N PRO A 213 1.60 -11.46 7.94
CA PRO A 213 1.27 -12.41 8.99
C PRO A 213 2.08 -13.71 8.80
N GLU A 214 2.26 -14.44 9.89
CA GLU A 214 2.78 -15.80 9.80
C GLU A 214 1.82 -16.69 9.02
N LEU A 215 2.36 -17.43 8.07
CA LEU A 215 1.58 -18.34 7.26
C LEU A 215 1.82 -19.78 7.74
N PRO A 216 0.79 -20.63 7.76
CA PRO A 216 1.00 -22.04 7.95
C PRO A 216 1.83 -22.61 6.79
N ALA A 217 2.39 -23.82 7.01
CA ALA A 217 3.16 -24.50 5.98
C ALA A 217 2.41 -24.53 4.63
N PRO A 218 3.11 -24.35 3.50
CA PRO A 218 2.50 -24.38 2.19
C PRO A 218 1.82 -25.73 1.95
N ALA A 219 0.65 -25.70 1.33
CA ALA A 219 0.02 -26.90 0.82
C ALA A 219 0.91 -27.55 -0.26
N GLU A 220 0.76 -28.87 -0.45
CA GLU A 220 1.48 -29.57 -1.52
C GLU A 220 1.19 -28.88 -2.88
N ARG A 221 2.25 -28.65 -3.64
CA ARG A 221 2.12 -28.09 -4.98
C ARG A 221 1.56 -29.16 -5.91
N GLY A 222 0.52 -28.80 -6.65
CA GLY A 222 -0.04 -29.69 -7.69
C GLY A 222 0.98 -29.99 -8.80
N ASN A 223 0.69 -31.01 -9.60
CA ASN A 223 1.56 -31.46 -10.69
C ASN A 223 1.67 -30.46 -11.85
N ARG A 224 0.80 -29.45 -11.91
CA ARG A 224 0.80 -28.41 -12.95
C ARG A 224 1.21 -27.07 -12.38
N PRO A 225 1.96 -26.23 -13.14
CA PRO A 225 2.26 -24.89 -12.70
C PRO A 225 0.99 -24.09 -12.42
N LEU A 226 0.91 -23.43 -11.27
CA LEU A 226 -0.19 -22.52 -10.94
C LEU A 226 0.18 -21.09 -11.34
N ILE A 227 -0.65 -20.48 -12.18
CA ILE A 227 -0.61 -19.07 -12.54
C ILE A 227 -1.69 -18.34 -11.74
N TYR A 228 -1.29 -17.38 -10.94
CA TYR A 228 -2.20 -16.50 -10.23
C TYR A 228 -2.39 -15.19 -11.00
N VAL A 229 -3.62 -14.67 -11.08
CA VAL A 229 -3.94 -13.39 -11.74
C VAL A 229 -4.76 -12.52 -10.80
N SER A 230 -4.29 -11.30 -10.51
CA SER A 230 -5.05 -10.32 -9.72
C SER A 230 -4.70 -8.89 -10.08
N LEU A 231 -5.73 -8.04 -10.18
CA LEU A 231 -5.60 -6.59 -10.33
C LEU A 231 -5.77 -5.84 -8.99
N GLY A 232 -5.67 -6.53 -7.86
CA GLY A 232 -5.80 -5.96 -6.52
C GLY A 232 -7.25 -5.69 -6.11
N THR A 233 -7.45 -4.77 -5.16
CA THR A 233 -8.75 -4.54 -4.52
C THR A 233 -9.46 -3.29 -5.00
N VAL A 234 -8.74 -2.27 -5.46
CA VAL A 234 -9.29 -0.94 -5.77
C VAL A 234 -9.68 -0.79 -7.25
N MET A 235 -8.78 -1.08 -8.19
CA MET A 235 -8.98 -0.90 -9.64
C MET A 235 -9.18 -2.24 -10.36
N ASN A 236 -9.87 -3.16 -9.75
CA ASN A 236 -10.05 -4.52 -10.26
C ASN A 236 -11.20 -4.68 -11.29
N ARG A 237 -12.00 -3.63 -11.56
CA ARG A 237 -13.13 -3.67 -12.49
C ARG A 237 -12.68 -3.61 -13.97
N ASN A 238 -11.67 -4.39 -14.35
CA ASN A 238 -11.18 -4.50 -15.72
C ASN A 238 -11.56 -5.85 -16.35
N ALA A 239 -12.85 -6.04 -16.59
CA ALA A 239 -13.38 -7.28 -17.16
C ALA A 239 -12.73 -7.66 -18.51
N ARG A 240 -12.28 -6.67 -19.28
CA ARG A 240 -11.56 -6.93 -20.55
C ARG A 240 -10.22 -7.61 -20.30
N PHE A 241 -9.46 -7.14 -19.30
CA PHE A 241 -8.18 -7.74 -18.96
C PHE A 241 -8.34 -9.19 -18.50
N TYR A 242 -9.31 -9.45 -17.61
CA TYR A 242 -9.57 -10.82 -17.14
C TYR A 242 -10.03 -11.74 -18.26
N ARG A 243 -10.88 -11.28 -19.18
CA ARG A 243 -11.25 -12.06 -20.38
C ARG A 243 -10.03 -12.36 -21.26
N ASN A 244 -9.16 -11.38 -21.47
CA ASN A 244 -7.92 -11.59 -22.22
C ASN A 244 -6.99 -12.59 -21.54
N CYS A 245 -6.93 -12.61 -20.19
CA CYS A 245 -6.19 -13.62 -19.43
C CYS A 245 -6.82 -15.02 -19.58
N ALA A 246 -8.15 -15.12 -19.47
CA ALA A 246 -8.86 -16.39 -19.63
C ALA A 246 -8.66 -16.98 -21.05
N GLU A 247 -8.74 -16.15 -22.07
CA GLU A 247 -8.48 -16.55 -23.47
C GLU A 247 -7.01 -16.94 -23.69
N ALA A 248 -6.08 -16.13 -23.19
CA ALA A 248 -4.65 -16.36 -23.34
C ALA A 248 -4.18 -17.66 -22.68
N LEU A 249 -4.70 -17.98 -21.51
CA LEU A 249 -4.21 -19.04 -20.65
C LEU A 249 -5.07 -20.31 -20.65
N GLY A 250 -6.27 -20.23 -21.21
CA GLY A 250 -7.17 -21.36 -21.39
C GLY A 250 -6.56 -22.47 -22.23
N GLY A 251 -6.76 -23.72 -21.84
CA GLY A 251 -6.25 -24.92 -22.53
C GLY A 251 -4.74 -25.11 -22.44
N GLY A 252 -4.02 -24.26 -21.68
CA GLY A 252 -2.57 -24.37 -21.48
C GLY A 252 -2.17 -25.52 -20.52
N PRO A 253 -0.86 -25.84 -20.42
CA PRO A 253 -0.32 -26.91 -19.56
C PRO A 253 -0.18 -26.48 -18.08
N TRP A 254 -0.93 -25.53 -17.64
CA TRP A 254 -0.94 -24.92 -16.29
C TRP A 254 -2.36 -24.81 -15.75
N ASP A 255 -2.48 -24.58 -14.46
CA ASP A 255 -3.71 -24.17 -13.81
C ASP A 255 -3.70 -22.65 -13.59
N VAL A 256 -4.86 -22.03 -13.71
CA VAL A 256 -5.01 -20.58 -13.58
C VAL A 256 -6.04 -20.26 -12.51
N LEU A 257 -5.68 -19.41 -11.56
CA LEU A 257 -6.60 -18.86 -10.57
C LEU A 257 -6.64 -17.34 -10.71
N MET A 258 -7.82 -16.81 -10.98
CA MET A 258 -8.04 -15.35 -11.11
C MET A 258 -8.84 -14.84 -9.93
N SER A 259 -8.32 -13.84 -9.19
CA SER A 259 -9.07 -13.08 -8.20
C SER A 259 -9.64 -11.82 -8.86
N VAL A 260 -10.96 -11.78 -9.06
CA VAL A 260 -11.60 -10.78 -9.91
C VAL A 260 -12.36 -9.69 -9.13
N GLY A 261 -12.36 -9.75 -7.80
CA GLY A 261 -12.89 -8.70 -6.91
C GLY A 261 -14.35 -8.87 -6.50
N SER A 262 -15.21 -9.49 -7.32
CA SER A 262 -16.61 -9.77 -6.96
C SER A 262 -17.16 -10.99 -7.70
N GLY A 263 -18.21 -11.60 -7.11
CA GLY A 263 -18.94 -12.72 -7.74
C GLY A 263 -19.61 -12.32 -9.06
N GLU A 264 -20.08 -11.09 -9.17
CA GLU A 264 -20.63 -10.51 -10.40
C GLU A 264 -19.59 -10.50 -11.54
N GLN A 265 -18.37 -10.07 -11.24
CA GLN A 265 -17.28 -10.10 -12.21
C GLN A 265 -16.87 -11.52 -12.59
N ALA A 266 -16.85 -12.44 -11.65
CA ALA A 266 -16.58 -13.85 -11.95
C ALA A 266 -17.65 -14.43 -12.89
N ALA A 267 -18.93 -14.20 -12.61
CA ALA A 267 -20.04 -14.64 -13.45
C ALA A 267 -20.02 -13.98 -14.85
N ALA A 268 -19.62 -12.71 -14.94
CA ALA A 268 -19.53 -11.98 -16.22
C ALA A 268 -18.42 -12.48 -17.17
N LEU A 269 -17.52 -13.35 -16.71
CA LEU A 269 -16.53 -14.00 -17.58
C LEU A 269 -17.12 -15.12 -18.40
N GLY A 270 -18.28 -15.68 -18.01
CA GLY A 270 -18.96 -16.77 -18.72
C GLY A 270 -18.25 -18.11 -18.55
N ALA A 271 -18.37 -18.96 -19.55
CA ALA A 271 -17.74 -20.29 -19.55
C ALA A 271 -16.21 -20.14 -19.68
N LEU A 272 -15.48 -20.72 -18.75
CA LEU A 272 -14.02 -20.74 -18.72
C LEU A 272 -13.49 -22.11 -19.13
N SER A 273 -12.27 -22.16 -19.66
CA SER A 273 -11.56 -23.41 -19.91
C SER A 273 -11.39 -24.21 -18.62
N PRO A 274 -11.37 -25.57 -18.65
CA PRO A 274 -11.30 -26.39 -17.44
C PRO A 274 -10.11 -26.12 -16.52
N ASN A 275 -9.03 -25.60 -17.05
CA ASN A 275 -7.82 -25.22 -16.31
C ASN A 275 -7.87 -23.78 -15.74
N VAL A 276 -8.96 -23.03 -15.93
CA VAL A 276 -9.09 -21.63 -15.49
C VAL A 276 -10.23 -21.51 -14.48
N ARG A 277 -9.95 -20.96 -13.32
CA ARG A 277 -10.94 -20.63 -12.29
C ARG A 277 -10.92 -19.15 -11.99
N ALA A 278 -12.10 -18.56 -11.79
CA ALA A 278 -12.26 -17.17 -11.35
C ALA A 278 -13.04 -17.14 -10.05
N GLU A 279 -12.46 -16.48 -9.05
CA GLU A 279 -13.04 -16.33 -7.73
C GLU A 279 -13.17 -14.84 -7.37
N ALA A 280 -14.19 -14.49 -6.61
CA ALA A 280 -14.40 -13.13 -6.18
C ALA A 280 -13.21 -12.61 -5.38
N ARG A 281 -12.76 -13.37 -4.38
CA ARG A 281 -11.62 -13.07 -3.52
C ARG A 281 -10.92 -14.37 -3.12
N VAL A 282 -9.61 -14.28 -2.92
CA VAL A 282 -8.78 -15.37 -2.42
C VAL A 282 -7.84 -14.86 -1.33
N ASP A 283 -7.32 -15.75 -0.50
CA ASP A 283 -6.17 -15.46 0.34
C ASP A 283 -4.91 -15.40 -0.54
N GLN A 284 -4.53 -14.20 -0.95
CA GLN A 284 -3.43 -13.97 -1.88
C GLN A 284 -2.11 -14.55 -1.38
N LEU A 285 -1.81 -14.41 -0.09
CA LEU A 285 -0.56 -14.93 0.47
C LEU A 285 -0.51 -16.46 0.39
N ARG A 286 -1.63 -17.15 0.67
CA ARG A 286 -1.76 -18.58 0.53
C ARG A 286 -1.61 -19.03 -0.91
N VAL A 287 -2.25 -18.33 -1.84
CA VAL A 287 -2.15 -18.63 -3.27
C VAL A 287 -0.72 -18.45 -3.76
N LEU A 288 -0.04 -17.38 -3.35
CA LEU A 288 1.36 -17.11 -3.72
C LEU A 288 2.34 -18.17 -3.19
N GLN A 289 2.07 -18.81 -2.04
CA GLN A 289 2.89 -19.95 -1.57
C GLN A 289 2.91 -21.12 -2.57
N ALA A 290 1.82 -21.34 -3.30
CA ALA A 290 1.69 -22.39 -4.29
C ALA A 290 1.94 -21.94 -5.73
N ALA A 291 1.86 -20.65 -6.01
CA ALA A 291 1.97 -20.09 -7.35
C ALA A 291 3.38 -20.26 -7.95
N HIS A 292 3.42 -20.44 -9.26
CA HIS A 292 4.65 -20.49 -10.04
C HIS A 292 4.91 -19.17 -10.79
N LEU A 293 3.84 -18.41 -11.02
CA LEU A 293 3.85 -17.11 -11.67
C LEU A 293 2.67 -16.28 -11.20
N PHE A 294 2.89 -14.95 -11.05
CA PHE A 294 1.84 -13.99 -10.70
C PHE A 294 1.69 -12.92 -11.80
N VAL A 295 0.50 -12.82 -12.38
CA VAL A 295 0.11 -11.72 -13.25
C VAL A 295 -0.54 -10.64 -12.40
N THR A 296 0.16 -9.52 -12.18
CA THR A 296 -0.21 -8.50 -11.18
C THR A 296 -0.34 -7.10 -11.76
N HIS A 297 -1.22 -6.29 -11.14
CA HIS A 297 -1.31 -4.84 -11.37
C HIS A 297 -0.13 -4.04 -10.78
N CYS A 298 0.75 -4.69 -10.04
CA CYS A 298 1.96 -4.08 -9.45
C CYS A 298 1.73 -3.10 -8.28
N GLY A 299 0.63 -3.25 -7.52
CA GLY A 299 0.54 -2.59 -6.21
C GLY A 299 1.69 -3.05 -5.30
N MET A 300 2.23 -2.16 -4.48
CA MET A 300 3.44 -2.43 -3.67
C MET A 300 3.30 -3.70 -2.82
N ASN A 301 2.16 -3.88 -2.13
CA ASN A 301 1.95 -5.07 -1.30
C ASN A 301 2.00 -6.35 -2.15
N SER A 302 1.28 -6.37 -3.29
CA SER A 302 1.24 -7.55 -4.17
C SER A 302 2.63 -7.92 -4.71
N VAL A 303 3.43 -6.93 -5.09
CA VAL A 303 4.82 -7.14 -5.54
C VAL A 303 5.70 -7.62 -4.40
N SER A 304 5.56 -7.02 -3.22
CA SER A 304 6.32 -7.41 -2.03
C SER A 304 5.98 -8.83 -1.56
N GLU A 305 4.70 -9.19 -1.57
CA GLU A 305 4.22 -10.54 -1.24
C GLU A 305 4.74 -11.59 -2.24
N SER A 306 4.72 -11.25 -3.54
CA SER A 306 5.26 -12.11 -4.59
C SER A 306 6.76 -12.35 -4.43
N ILE A 307 7.54 -11.29 -4.20
CA ILE A 307 8.99 -11.36 -3.93
C ILE A 307 9.25 -12.19 -2.67
N TRP A 308 8.48 -11.95 -1.59
CA TRP A 308 8.61 -12.69 -0.33
C TRP A 308 8.44 -14.19 -0.50
N GLN A 309 7.50 -14.60 -1.37
CA GLN A 309 7.20 -16.00 -1.69
C GLN A 309 8.09 -16.57 -2.81
N GLY A 310 8.98 -15.78 -3.38
CA GLY A 310 9.87 -16.21 -4.46
C GLY A 310 9.17 -16.44 -5.81
N VAL A 311 8.04 -15.74 -6.04
CA VAL A 311 7.21 -15.92 -7.23
C VAL A 311 7.50 -14.87 -8.29
N PRO A 312 7.96 -15.26 -9.50
CA PRO A 312 8.15 -14.35 -10.62
C PRO A 312 6.85 -13.72 -11.11
N MET A 313 6.95 -12.54 -11.71
CA MET A 313 5.77 -11.75 -12.08
C MET A 313 5.70 -11.42 -13.58
N VAL A 314 4.47 -11.37 -14.10
CA VAL A 314 4.11 -10.58 -15.30
C VAL A 314 3.47 -9.28 -14.79
N LEU A 315 4.11 -8.16 -15.07
CA LEU A 315 3.84 -6.85 -14.48
C LEU A 315 2.93 -6.04 -15.40
N SER A 316 1.68 -5.82 -15.00
CA SER A 316 0.65 -5.11 -15.78
C SER A 316 0.08 -3.88 -15.04
N PRO A 317 0.88 -2.82 -14.84
CA PRO A 317 0.49 -1.65 -14.04
C PRO A 317 -0.64 -0.86 -14.69
N GLN A 318 -1.63 -0.46 -13.89
CA GLN A 318 -2.80 0.31 -14.31
C GLN A 318 -2.63 1.81 -14.02
N GLN A 319 -1.96 2.18 -12.92
CA GLN A 319 -1.79 3.53 -12.42
C GLN A 319 -0.31 3.99 -12.44
N SER A 320 -0.09 5.29 -12.17
CA SER A 320 1.26 5.90 -12.22
C SER A 320 2.18 5.36 -11.14
N GLU A 321 1.67 5.17 -9.93
CA GLU A 321 2.40 4.58 -8.81
C GLU A 321 2.80 3.12 -9.12
N GLU A 322 1.84 2.32 -9.57
CA GLU A 322 2.06 0.93 -9.96
C GLU A 322 3.11 0.79 -11.07
N ARG A 323 3.16 1.77 -12.01
CA ARG A 323 4.21 1.80 -13.04
C ARG A 323 5.61 1.99 -12.47
N MET A 324 5.74 2.76 -11.39
CA MET A 324 7.02 2.94 -10.71
C MET A 324 7.46 1.65 -10.03
N VAL A 325 6.55 0.99 -9.32
CA VAL A 325 6.80 -0.31 -8.68
C VAL A 325 7.12 -1.39 -9.72
N ALA A 326 6.37 -1.45 -10.81
CA ALA A 326 6.59 -2.38 -11.92
C ALA A 326 7.97 -2.21 -12.56
N ARG A 327 8.38 -0.98 -12.84
CA ARG A 327 9.72 -0.69 -13.38
C ARG A 327 10.79 -1.17 -12.42
N ARG A 328 10.66 -0.86 -11.14
CA ARG A 328 11.64 -1.26 -10.13
C ARG A 328 11.74 -2.78 -10.03
N ALA A 329 10.61 -3.49 -10.00
CA ALA A 329 10.59 -4.95 -10.00
C ALA A 329 11.25 -5.54 -11.26
N ALA A 330 10.97 -4.97 -12.43
CA ALA A 330 11.59 -5.39 -13.69
C ALA A 330 13.10 -5.11 -13.74
N GLU A 331 13.55 -3.93 -13.30
CA GLU A 331 14.96 -3.55 -13.19
C GLU A 331 15.75 -4.52 -12.30
N LEU A 332 15.14 -5.01 -11.25
CA LEU A 332 15.72 -5.96 -10.30
C LEU A 332 15.54 -7.43 -10.72
N GLY A 333 14.95 -7.69 -11.89
CA GLY A 333 14.77 -9.03 -12.41
C GLY A 333 13.68 -9.84 -11.74
N ALA A 334 12.73 -9.21 -11.00
CA ALA A 334 11.65 -9.90 -10.33
C ALA A 334 10.43 -10.20 -11.23
N GLY A 335 10.44 -9.70 -12.48
CA GLY A 335 9.35 -9.96 -13.41
C GLY A 335 9.51 -9.27 -14.76
N LEU A 336 8.59 -9.58 -15.67
CA LEU A 336 8.53 -9.07 -17.03
C LEU A 336 7.42 -8.02 -17.18
N LEU A 337 7.76 -6.83 -17.67
CA LEU A 337 6.78 -5.77 -17.92
C LEU A 337 5.93 -6.09 -19.16
N LEU A 338 4.61 -6.21 -18.97
CA LEU A 338 3.66 -6.45 -20.04
C LEU A 338 3.45 -5.17 -20.86
N LYS A 339 3.88 -5.17 -22.12
CA LYS A 339 3.78 -4.01 -23.01
C LYS A 339 2.37 -3.83 -23.60
N ARG A 340 1.63 -4.91 -23.78
CA ARG A 340 0.28 -4.94 -24.37
C ARG A 340 -0.56 -5.97 -23.60
N SER A 341 -1.84 -5.69 -23.37
CA SER A 341 -2.75 -6.53 -22.61
C SER A 341 -3.66 -7.44 -23.47
N GLY A 342 -3.33 -7.64 -24.75
CA GLY A 342 -4.06 -8.59 -25.59
C GLY A 342 -3.66 -10.04 -25.31
N PRO A 343 -4.52 -11.04 -25.65
CA PRO A 343 -4.30 -12.44 -25.32
C PRO A 343 -2.96 -12.99 -25.77
N ALA A 344 -2.56 -12.76 -27.01
CA ALA A 344 -1.28 -13.25 -27.53
C ALA A 344 -0.07 -12.68 -26.75
N ALA A 345 -0.13 -11.40 -26.35
CA ALA A 345 0.95 -10.78 -25.60
C ALA A 345 1.01 -11.28 -24.14
N ILE A 346 -0.14 -11.55 -23.52
CA ILE A 346 -0.22 -12.14 -22.18
C ILE A 346 0.37 -13.56 -22.21
N ARG A 347 -0.05 -14.37 -23.17
CA ARG A 347 0.44 -15.75 -23.35
C ARG A 347 1.95 -15.77 -23.54
N ALA A 348 2.47 -14.98 -24.46
CA ALA A 348 3.91 -14.90 -24.71
C ALA A 348 4.72 -14.49 -23.47
N ALA A 349 4.21 -13.49 -22.70
CA ALA A 349 4.86 -13.04 -21.47
C ALA A 349 4.86 -14.12 -20.38
N VAL A 350 3.76 -14.87 -20.24
CA VAL A 350 3.67 -15.99 -19.29
C VAL A 350 4.61 -17.13 -19.68
N GLU A 351 4.63 -17.51 -20.95
CA GLU A 351 5.54 -18.56 -21.47
C GLU A 351 7.01 -18.16 -21.30
N GLU A 352 7.37 -16.90 -21.56
CA GLU A 352 8.73 -16.37 -21.36
C GLU A 352 9.14 -16.46 -19.88
N VAL A 353 8.30 -15.98 -18.96
CA VAL A 353 8.63 -16.01 -17.52
C VAL A 353 8.72 -17.44 -17.02
N LEU A 354 7.82 -18.34 -17.42
CA LEU A 354 7.86 -19.75 -17.01
C LEU A 354 9.07 -20.50 -17.57
N SER A 355 9.44 -20.28 -18.83
CA SER A 355 10.62 -20.90 -19.44
C SER A 355 11.93 -20.46 -18.79
N ARG A 356 12.00 -19.23 -18.27
CA ARG A 356 13.15 -18.65 -17.58
C ARG A 356 12.94 -18.52 -16.07
N ARG A 357 12.01 -19.30 -15.51
CA ARG A 357 11.60 -19.17 -14.09
C ARG A 357 12.80 -19.24 -13.14
N ALA A 358 13.76 -20.12 -13.41
CA ALA A 358 14.95 -20.25 -12.58
C ALA A 358 15.79 -18.94 -12.50
N ASP A 359 15.87 -18.19 -13.61
CA ASP A 359 16.61 -16.92 -13.66
C ASP A 359 15.90 -15.86 -12.79
N TYR A 360 14.57 -15.74 -12.96
CA TYR A 360 13.76 -14.82 -12.14
C TYR A 360 13.82 -15.19 -10.65
N CYS A 361 13.71 -16.47 -10.30
CA CYS A 361 13.82 -16.90 -8.90
C CYS A 361 15.18 -16.56 -8.29
N ARG A 362 16.28 -16.74 -9.03
CA ARG A 362 17.62 -16.32 -8.58
C ARG A 362 17.73 -14.82 -8.35
N ALA A 363 17.07 -14.00 -9.19
CA ALA A 363 17.05 -12.55 -9.01
C ALA A 363 16.17 -12.12 -7.83
N ILE A 364 15.09 -12.84 -7.55
CA ILE A 364 14.16 -12.56 -6.43
C ILE A 364 14.78 -12.94 -5.09
N GLU A 365 15.58 -13.99 -5.01
CA GLU A 365 16.12 -14.52 -3.76
C GLU A 365 16.83 -13.46 -2.87
N PRO A 366 17.79 -12.65 -3.38
CA PRO A 366 18.40 -11.59 -2.58
C PRO A 366 17.41 -10.49 -2.17
N LEU A 367 16.38 -10.21 -2.98
CA LEU A 367 15.34 -9.24 -2.65
C LEU A 367 14.49 -9.75 -1.48
N ALA A 368 14.09 -11.02 -1.53
CA ALA A 368 13.31 -11.67 -0.46
C ALA A 368 14.13 -11.75 0.84
N ALA A 369 15.43 -12.08 0.75
CA ALA A 369 16.34 -12.05 1.90
C ALA A 369 16.43 -10.63 2.50
N GLY A 370 16.57 -9.60 1.66
CA GLY A 370 16.58 -8.20 2.07
C GLY A 370 15.28 -7.75 2.74
N PHE A 371 14.13 -8.24 2.26
CA PHE A 371 12.83 -7.98 2.88
C PHE A 371 12.74 -8.60 4.28
N ARG A 372 13.18 -9.86 4.44
CA ARG A 372 13.17 -10.55 5.75
C ARG A 372 14.12 -9.90 6.74
N ALA A 373 15.32 -9.50 6.28
CA ALA A 373 16.32 -8.84 7.11
C ALA A 373 15.94 -7.41 7.56
N ALA A 374 14.94 -6.80 6.94
CA ALA A 374 14.51 -5.43 7.25
C ALA A 374 13.77 -5.31 8.60
N GLY A 375 13.36 -6.42 9.23
CA GLY A 375 12.87 -6.50 10.61
C GLY A 375 11.38 -6.32 10.82
N GLY A 376 10.59 -6.03 9.77
CA GLY A 376 9.12 -6.05 9.80
C GLY A 376 8.48 -5.19 10.89
N ALA A 377 7.47 -5.74 11.53
CA ALA A 377 6.68 -5.07 12.58
C ALA A 377 7.53 -4.70 13.82
N LEU A 378 8.52 -5.53 14.18
CA LEU A 378 9.41 -5.24 15.30
C LEU A 378 10.20 -3.96 15.03
N ARG A 379 10.81 -3.85 13.84
CA ARG A 379 11.60 -2.67 13.47
C ARG A 379 10.73 -1.41 13.35
N ALA A 380 9.48 -1.55 12.87
CA ALA A 380 8.52 -0.46 12.83
C ALA A 380 8.16 0.04 14.25
N ALA A 381 7.88 -0.88 15.17
CA ALA A 381 7.61 -0.56 16.58
C ALA A 381 8.80 0.14 17.24
N GLU A 382 10.02 -0.36 17.08
CA GLU A 382 11.25 0.26 17.58
C GLU A 382 11.46 1.68 17.04
N HIS A 383 11.15 1.91 15.78
CA HIS A 383 11.24 3.25 15.18
C HIS A 383 10.26 4.22 15.84
N ILE A 384 8.99 3.81 16.05
CA ILE A 384 7.98 4.61 16.76
C ILE A 384 8.42 4.91 18.19
N GLU A 385 8.86 3.89 18.94
CA GLU A 385 9.37 4.05 20.31
C GLU A 385 10.57 5.01 20.35
N GLY A 386 11.46 4.91 19.37
CA GLY A 386 12.61 5.82 19.24
C GLY A 386 12.20 7.27 19.00
N VAL A 387 11.13 7.52 18.22
CA VAL A 387 10.58 8.86 18.03
C VAL A 387 10.02 9.41 19.34
N ILE A 388 9.27 8.61 20.07
CA ILE A 388 8.72 8.98 21.38
C ILE A 388 9.85 9.31 22.36
N ALA A 389 10.88 8.47 22.45
CA ALA A 389 12.01 8.66 23.36
C ALA A 389 12.81 9.94 23.07
N ARG A 390 13.08 10.24 21.79
CA ARG A 390 13.80 11.48 21.38
C ARG A 390 13.08 12.76 21.83
N ARG A 391 11.75 12.74 21.84
CA ARG A 391 10.94 13.90 22.26
C ARG A 391 10.73 13.99 23.76
N SER A 392 10.83 12.86 24.48
CA SER A 392 10.70 12.82 25.94
C SER A 392 11.99 13.14 26.69
N GLY A 393 13.10 13.40 26.00
CA GLY A 393 14.42 13.65 26.62
C GLY A 393 15.03 12.42 27.32
N VAL A 394 14.49 11.24 27.12
CA VAL A 394 14.98 9.99 27.72
C VAL A 394 15.98 9.34 26.75
N ALA A 395 17.24 9.19 27.22
CA ALA A 395 18.27 8.46 26.47
C ALA A 395 17.82 7.02 26.21
N ARG A 396 18.10 6.50 24.98
CA ARG A 396 17.84 5.10 24.64
C ARG A 396 18.61 4.18 25.56
N PRO A 397 17.99 3.10 26.09
CA PRO A 397 18.79 1.97 26.54
C PRO A 397 19.48 1.37 25.30
N HIS A 398 20.81 1.30 25.29
CA HIS A 398 21.55 0.47 24.35
C HIS A 398 21.11 -0.98 24.58
N LEU A 399 20.35 -1.54 23.63
CA LEU A 399 20.11 -2.97 23.59
C LEU A 399 21.32 -3.65 22.93
N PRO A 400 21.78 -4.77 23.50
CA PRO A 400 22.94 -5.52 23.03
C PRO A 400 22.74 -6.13 21.63
#